data_d812d76e40ba175edb643347a350f86b
#
_entry.id   d812d76e40ba175edb643347a350f86b
#
_cell.length_a   1.000
_cell.length_b   1.000
_cell.length_c   1.000
_cell.angle_alpha   90.00
_cell.angle_beta   90.00
_cell.angle_gamma   90.00
#
_symmetry.space_group_name_H-M   'P 1'
#
loop_
_entity.id
_entity.type
_entity.pdbx_description
1 polymer ?
#
loop_
_entity_poly.entity_id
_entity_poly.type
_entity_poly.pdbx_seq_one_letter_code
_entity_poly.pdbx_strand_id
1 'polypeptide(L)'
;MPVRTALSLSKHMKQVLDVYGRAGFRVRTILMDGEFEKLKPLMPSIECNTTAAKEHVSEAERTIRTLKERVRGLLNTLPFENLLRQMKIEFIDFMVLWMNAFPVKSGVSDKISLREL
;
A
#
# COMPACT_ATOMS: atom_id res chain seq x y z
N MET A 1 3.41 17.83 -12.85
CA MET A 1 3.24 16.43 -12.43
C MET A 1 4.31 15.58 -13.07
N PRO A 2 5.03 14.77 -12.32
CA PRO A 2 6.00 13.87 -12.94
C PRO A 2 5.25 12.91 -13.89
N VAL A 3 5.73 12.83 -15.11
CA VAL A 3 5.17 11.94 -16.14
C VAL A 3 5.25 10.50 -15.64
N ARG A 4 4.12 9.84 -15.53
CA ARG A 4 4.02 8.41 -15.18
C ARG A 4 4.51 7.55 -16.35
N THR A 5 5.80 7.58 -16.61
CA THR A 5 6.41 6.70 -17.61
C THR A 5 6.58 5.30 -17.02
N ALA A 6 6.46 4.26 -17.84
CA ALA A 6 6.70 2.87 -17.42
C ALA A 6 8.07 2.72 -16.74
N LEU A 7 9.06 3.49 -17.18
CA LEU A 7 10.41 3.49 -16.64
C LEU A 7 10.48 4.08 -15.22
N SER A 8 9.75 5.16 -14.96
CA SER A 8 9.63 5.75 -13.61
C SER A 8 8.94 4.80 -12.65
N LEU A 9 7.85 4.15 -13.10
CA LEU A 9 7.12 3.17 -12.30
C LEU A 9 7.98 1.93 -11.99
N SER A 10 8.74 1.42 -12.97
CA SER A 10 9.63 0.27 -12.73
C SER A 10 10.73 0.60 -11.73
N LYS A 11 11.27 1.82 -11.75
CA LYS A 11 12.25 2.28 -10.77
C LYS A 11 11.69 2.28 -9.35
N HIS A 12 10.50 2.85 -9.16
CA HIS A 12 9.85 2.86 -7.85
C HIS A 12 9.48 1.45 -7.37
N MET A 13 9.01 0.60 -8.28
CA MET A 13 8.71 -0.80 -7.95
C MET A 13 9.96 -1.55 -7.49
N LYS A 14 11.10 -1.36 -8.16
CA LYS A 14 12.38 -1.93 -7.72
C LYS A 14 12.77 -1.47 -6.32
N GLN A 15 12.57 -0.19 -6.00
CA GLN A 15 12.83 0.34 -4.65
C GLN A 15 11.97 -0.37 -3.59
N VAL A 16 10.69 -0.60 -3.88
CA VAL A 16 9.79 -1.33 -2.98
C VAL A 16 10.26 -2.79 -2.80
N LEU A 17 10.63 -3.45 -3.90
CA LEU A 17 11.15 -4.82 -3.84
C LEU A 17 12.45 -4.93 -3.05
N ASP A 18 13.32 -3.92 -3.15
CA ASP A 18 14.57 -3.85 -2.37
C ASP A 18 14.28 -3.74 -0.87
N VAL A 19 13.26 -2.98 -0.48
CA VAL A 19 12.83 -2.88 0.93
C VAL A 19 12.40 -4.24 1.45
N TYR A 20 11.56 -4.97 0.71
CA TYR A 20 11.17 -6.33 1.08
C TYR A 20 12.36 -7.29 1.11
N GLY A 21 13.25 -7.20 0.13
CA GLY A 21 14.46 -8.02 0.07
C GLY A 21 15.40 -7.81 1.26
N ARG A 22 15.57 -6.56 1.71
CA ARG A 22 16.36 -6.24 2.92
C ARG A 22 15.73 -6.80 4.20
N ALA A 23 14.40 -6.89 4.24
CA ALA A 23 13.67 -7.50 5.34
C ALA A 23 13.64 -9.03 5.28
N GLY A 24 14.33 -9.66 4.30
CA GLY A 24 14.39 -11.11 4.15
C GLY A 24 13.23 -11.73 3.38
N PHE A 25 12.31 -10.92 2.83
CA PHE A 25 11.18 -11.42 2.05
C PHE A 25 11.54 -11.55 0.58
N ARG A 26 11.08 -12.63 -0.04
CA ARG A 26 11.18 -12.84 -1.49
C ARG A 26 9.81 -12.67 -2.12
N VAL A 27 9.62 -11.57 -2.82
CA VAL A 27 8.39 -11.31 -3.58
C VAL A 27 8.36 -12.19 -4.82
N ARG A 28 7.34 -13.02 -4.96
CA ARG A 28 7.13 -13.92 -6.11
C ARG A 28 6.10 -13.38 -7.07
N THR A 29 5.00 -12.86 -6.52
CA THR A 29 3.86 -12.41 -7.31
C THR A 29 3.47 -11.00 -6.88
N ILE A 30 3.16 -10.15 -7.85
CA ILE A 30 2.63 -8.81 -7.63
C ILE A 30 1.25 -8.74 -8.27
N LEU A 31 0.26 -8.37 -7.44
CA LEU A 31 -1.08 -8.05 -7.91
C LEU A 31 -1.13 -6.56 -8.26
N MET A 32 -1.52 -6.24 -9.47
CA MET A 32 -1.57 -4.87 -9.95
C MET A 32 -2.77 -4.63 -10.87
N ASP A 33 -3.17 -3.36 -10.98
CA ASP A 33 -4.21 -2.94 -11.90
C ASP A 33 -3.72 -3.04 -13.36
N GLY A 34 -4.65 -3.17 -14.31
CA GLY A 34 -4.36 -3.28 -15.74
C GLY A 34 -3.53 -2.13 -16.32
N GLU A 35 -3.58 -0.94 -15.70
CA GLU A 35 -2.72 0.19 -16.07
C GLU A 35 -1.23 -0.12 -15.99
N PHE A 36 -0.84 -1.07 -15.12
CA PHE A 36 0.54 -1.47 -14.89
C PHE A 36 1.02 -2.60 -15.79
N GLU A 37 0.20 -3.07 -16.74
CA GLU A 37 0.58 -4.15 -17.64
C GLU A 37 1.89 -3.87 -18.41
N LYS A 38 2.16 -2.59 -18.67
CA LYS A 38 3.40 -2.11 -19.30
C LYS A 38 4.67 -2.41 -18.48
N LEU A 39 4.53 -2.79 -17.22
CA LEU A 39 5.66 -3.16 -16.34
C LEU A 39 6.08 -4.62 -16.49
N LYS A 40 5.21 -5.51 -16.99
CA LYS A 40 5.50 -6.93 -17.14
C LYS A 40 6.84 -7.20 -17.85
N PRO A 41 7.12 -6.60 -19.03
CA PRO A 41 8.38 -6.85 -19.74
C PRO A 41 9.61 -6.32 -19.01
N LEU A 42 9.44 -5.36 -18.09
CA LEU A 42 10.53 -4.73 -17.33
C LEU A 42 10.90 -5.51 -16.05
N MET A 43 10.10 -6.51 -15.67
CA MET A 43 10.27 -7.30 -14.45
C MET A 43 10.09 -8.81 -14.73
N PRO A 44 10.95 -9.43 -15.54
CA PRO A 44 10.77 -10.82 -15.96
C PRO A 44 10.94 -11.83 -14.82
N SER A 45 11.57 -11.45 -13.73
CA SER A 45 11.82 -12.31 -12.56
C SER A 45 10.65 -12.43 -11.59
N ILE A 46 9.58 -11.65 -11.78
CA ILE A 46 8.43 -11.57 -10.88
C ILE A 46 7.16 -11.82 -11.68
N GLU A 47 6.31 -12.66 -11.16
CA GLU A 47 4.99 -12.91 -11.75
C GLU A 47 4.09 -11.70 -11.51
N CYS A 48 3.82 -10.95 -12.57
CA CYS A 48 2.89 -9.82 -12.52
C CYS A 48 1.50 -10.30 -12.92
N ASN A 49 0.61 -10.42 -11.94
CA ASN A 49 -0.79 -10.72 -12.17
C ASN A 49 -1.56 -9.40 -12.25
N THR A 50 -1.99 -9.06 -13.48
CA THR A 50 -2.83 -7.89 -13.72
C THR A 50 -4.28 -8.32 -13.72
N THR A 51 -5.08 -7.68 -12.87
CA THR A 51 -6.54 -7.84 -12.89
C THR A 51 -7.10 -7.29 -14.19
N ALA A 52 -8.19 -7.89 -14.68
CA ALA A 52 -8.91 -7.39 -15.86
C ALA A 52 -9.31 -5.92 -15.65
N ALA A 53 -9.42 -5.16 -16.74
CA ALA A 53 -9.61 -3.69 -16.74
C ALA A 53 -10.83 -3.16 -15.94
N LYS A 54 -11.67 -4.04 -15.39
CA LYS A 54 -12.81 -3.71 -14.52
C LYS A 54 -12.77 -4.45 -13.17
N GLU A 55 -11.73 -5.23 -12.94
CA GLU A 55 -11.57 -6.03 -11.74
C GLU A 55 -10.54 -5.35 -10.85
N HIS A 56 -11.01 -4.75 -9.78
CA HIS A 56 -10.16 -4.07 -8.81
C HIS A 56 -9.49 -5.07 -7.88
N VAL A 57 -8.31 -4.72 -7.39
CA VAL A 57 -7.64 -5.50 -6.33
C VAL A 57 -8.41 -5.26 -5.03
N SER A 58 -9.43 -6.09 -4.79
CA SER A 58 -10.41 -5.91 -3.71
C SER A 58 -9.80 -5.78 -2.33
N GLU A 59 -8.69 -6.46 -2.08
CA GLU A 59 -7.98 -6.42 -0.79
C GLU A 59 -7.29 -5.08 -0.56
N ALA A 60 -6.60 -4.57 -1.58
CA ALA A 60 -5.94 -3.27 -1.51
C ALA A 60 -6.96 -2.14 -1.35
N GLU A 61 -8.06 -2.19 -2.09
CA GLU A 61 -9.14 -1.20 -1.99
C GLU A 61 -9.81 -1.22 -0.62
N ARG A 62 -10.05 -2.40 -0.05
CA ARG A 62 -10.60 -2.55 1.29
C ARG A 62 -9.67 -1.92 2.33
N THR A 63 -8.38 -2.18 2.23
CA THR A 63 -7.37 -1.62 3.13
C THR A 63 -7.31 -0.10 3.01
N ILE A 64 -7.30 0.44 1.80
CA ILE A 64 -7.33 1.89 1.54
C ILE A 64 -8.61 2.52 2.09
N ARG A 65 -9.76 1.88 1.92
CA ARG A 65 -11.04 2.35 2.46
C ARG A 65 -10.98 2.41 3.99
N THR A 66 -10.54 1.34 4.63
CA THR A 66 -10.40 1.27 6.09
C THR A 66 -9.47 2.37 6.61
N LEU A 67 -8.33 2.56 5.95
CA LEU A 67 -7.39 3.64 6.29
C LEU A 67 -8.06 5.01 6.19
N LYS A 68 -8.75 5.30 5.09
CA LYS A 68 -9.46 6.57 4.88
C LYS A 68 -10.52 6.82 5.95
N GLU A 69 -11.30 5.81 6.31
CA GLU A 69 -12.34 5.91 7.34
C GLU A 69 -11.74 6.21 8.72
N ARG A 70 -10.66 5.52 9.07
CA ARG A 70 -9.96 5.74 10.34
C ARG A 70 -9.31 7.12 10.42
N VAL A 71 -8.65 7.58 9.36
CA VAL A 71 -8.07 8.92 9.28
C VAL A 71 -9.16 9.99 9.40
N ARG A 72 -10.30 9.82 8.72
CA ARG A 72 -11.45 10.74 8.85
C ARG A 72 -12.00 10.76 10.26
N GLY A 73 -12.17 9.58 10.89
CA GLY A 73 -12.59 9.48 12.29
C GLY A 73 -11.65 10.25 13.22
N LEU A 74 -10.34 10.06 13.07
CA LEU A 74 -9.34 10.78 13.84
C LEU A 74 -9.43 12.31 13.61
N LEU A 75 -9.50 12.76 12.36
CA LEU A 75 -9.60 14.17 12.02
C LEU A 75 -10.85 14.83 12.61
N ASN A 76 -11.98 14.12 12.63
CA ASN A 76 -13.24 14.61 13.20
C ASN A 76 -13.22 14.74 14.73
N THR A 77 -12.31 14.05 15.42
CA THR A 77 -12.14 14.18 16.87
C THR A 77 -11.27 15.36 17.29
N LEU A 78 -10.58 15.97 16.33
CA LEU A 78 -9.70 17.10 16.63
C LEU A 78 -10.49 18.40 16.74
N PRO A 79 -10.11 19.29 17.68
CA PRO A 79 -10.78 20.57 17.87
C PRO A 79 -10.40 21.62 16.82
N PHE A 80 -9.75 21.23 15.72
CA PHE A 80 -9.25 22.13 14.69
C PHE A 80 -9.97 21.88 13.36
N GLU A 81 -10.54 22.93 12.77
CA GLU A 81 -11.18 22.85 11.46
C GLU A 81 -10.17 22.81 10.31
N ASN A 82 -9.05 23.53 10.47
CA ASN A 82 -8.03 23.66 9.44
C ASN A 82 -6.70 23.08 9.93
N LEU A 83 -6.29 21.98 9.32
CA LEU A 83 -5.00 21.35 9.57
C LEU A 83 -4.02 21.65 8.43
N LEU A 84 -2.78 21.89 8.79
CA LEU A 84 -1.68 22.00 7.83
C LEU A 84 -1.54 20.69 7.03
N ARG A 85 -1.17 20.82 5.76
CA ARG A 85 -0.98 19.66 4.88
C ARG A 85 -0.01 18.63 5.49
N GLN A 86 1.08 19.11 6.09
CA GLN A 86 2.06 18.25 6.73
C GLN A 86 1.44 17.41 7.86
N MET A 87 0.64 18.02 8.71
CA MET A 87 -0.04 17.30 9.78
C MET A 87 -0.99 16.20 9.25
N LYS A 88 -1.67 16.46 8.13
CA LYS A 88 -2.52 15.44 7.49
C LYS A 88 -1.71 14.23 7.02
N ILE A 89 -0.50 14.45 6.50
CA ILE A 89 0.41 13.38 6.08
C ILE A 89 0.86 12.59 7.31
N GLU A 90 1.30 13.25 8.36
CA GLU A 90 1.72 12.61 9.62
C GLU A 90 0.60 11.77 10.24
N PHE A 91 -0.65 12.23 10.16
CA PHE A 91 -1.80 11.44 10.63
C PHE A 91 -2.03 10.16 9.81
N ILE A 92 -1.79 10.22 8.49
CA ILE A 92 -1.89 9.03 7.65
C ILE A 92 -0.80 8.03 8.04
N ASP A 93 0.44 8.49 8.18
CA ASP A 93 1.57 7.65 8.57
C ASP A 93 1.37 7.05 9.97
N PHE A 94 0.89 7.85 10.92
CA PHE A 94 0.51 7.37 12.25
C PHE A 94 -0.57 6.29 12.18
N MET A 95 -1.59 6.48 11.36
CA MET A 95 -2.68 5.51 11.23
C MET A 95 -2.21 4.21 10.59
N VAL A 96 -1.33 4.28 9.60
CA VAL A 96 -0.70 3.09 8.98
C VAL A 96 0.14 2.34 10.01
N LEU A 97 0.97 3.05 10.78
CA LEU A 97 1.75 2.46 11.87
C LEU A 97 0.83 1.73 12.87
N TRP A 98 -0.26 2.37 13.26
CA TRP A 98 -1.21 1.81 14.21
C TRP A 98 -1.93 0.59 13.66
N MET A 99 -2.34 0.61 12.39
CA MET A 99 -2.96 -0.54 11.72
C MET A 99 -2.02 -1.74 11.64
N ASN A 100 -0.72 -1.50 11.47
CA ASN A 100 0.30 -2.56 11.41
C ASN A 100 0.73 -3.07 12.80
N ALA A 101 0.46 -2.31 13.86
CA ALA A 101 0.83 -2.69 15.23
C ALA A 101 -0.12 -3.71 15.86
N PHE A 102 -1.33 -3.87 15.32
CA PHE A 102 -2.32 -4.79 15.84
C PHE A 102 -2.69 -5.86 14.83
N PRO A 103 -2.93 -7.10 15.26
CA PRO A 103 -3.43 -8.15 14.37
C PRO A 103 -4.82 -7.78 13.84
N VAL A 104 -5.05 -8.04 12.58
CA VAL A 104 -6.33 -7.79 11.93
C VAL A 104 -7.17 -9.04 11.99
N LYS A 105 -8.38 -8.94 12.50
CA LYS A 105 -9.36 -10.04 12.47
C LYS A 105 -9.56 -10.50 11.02
N SER A 106 -9.37 -11.78 10.78
CA SER A 106 -9.38 -12.40 9.44
C SER A 106 -8.19 -11.98 8.55
N GLY A 107 -7.09 -11.53 9.13
CA GLY A 107 -5.82 -11.28 8.44
C GLY A 107 -4.96 -12.55 8.32
N VAL A 108 -3.69 -12.37 8.04
CA VAL A 108 -2.70 -13.46 7.95
C VAL A 108 -2.58 -14.22 9.28
N SER A 109 -2.72 -13.50 10.40
CA SER A 109 -2.74 -14.07 11.75
C SER A 109 -3.66 -13.24 12.65
N ASP A 110 -4.43 -13.91 13.48
CA ASP A 110 -5.25 -13.27 14.52
C ASP A 110 -4.44 -12.98 15.80
N LYS A 111 -3.23 -13.49 15.90
CA LYS A 111 -2.39 -13.41 17.11
C LYS A 111 -1.14 -12.56 16.94
N ILE A 112 -0.62 -12.48 15.73
CA ILE A 112 0.65 -11.81 15.41
C ILE A 112 0.35 -10.59 14.53
N SER A 113 0.85 -9.43 14.91
CA SER A 113 0.72 -8.22 14.11
C SER A 113 1.64 -8.25 12.88
N LEU A 114 1.31 -7.45 11.85
CA LEU A 114 2.17 -7.30 10.67
C LEU A 114 3.56 -6.74 11.02
N ARG A 115 3.70 -6.08 12.16
CA ARG A 115 4.97 -5.54 12.65
C ARG A 115 5.88 -6.62 13.26
N GLU A 116 5.29 -7.72 13.73
CA GLU A 116 6.00 -8.83 14.35
C GLU A 116 6.36 -9.95 13.35
N LEU A 117 5.77 -9.90 12.14
CA LEU A 117 6.14 -10.74 11.02
C LEU A 117 7.42 -10.24 10.37
#